data_564d1361ecd9fb15bf48dad335008669
#
_entry.id   564d1361ecd9fb15bf48dad335008669
#
_cell.length_a   1.000
_cell.length_b   1.000
_cell.length_c   1.000
_cell.angle_alpha   90.00
_cell.angle_beta   90.00
_cell.angle_gamma   90.00
#
_symmetry.space_group_name_H-M   'P 1'
#
loop_
_entity.id
_entity.type
_entity.pdbx_description
1 polymer ?
#
loop_
_entity_poly.entity_id
_entity_poly.type
_entity_poly.pdbx_seq_one_letter_code
_entity_poly.pdbx_strand_id
1 'polypeptide(L)'
;MLAGVVARPSECVELVEEEDAGLLSGELEVDLIPQGTLATRIQMAAMGIPAFFTPAGYGTEIAAGKEVREFNGKMHLMEMALYADYAIVKAWKGDTDGNLIYKETARNFNPLMAMAGKITIAEVEELVPVGELDPNYIHTPGIYVHRIFKGEQYEKRVEQRTVRKRTQS
;
A
#
# COMPACT_ATOMS: atom_id res chain seq x y z
N MET A 1 -7.97 6.35 3.11
CA MET A 1 -6.71 6.22 3.87
C MET A 1 -6.42 4.73 3.94
N LEU A 2 -5.44 4.23 3.21
CA LEU A 2 -5.07 2.81 3.24
C LEU A 2 -3.88 2.69 4.18
N ALA A 3 -4.16 2.37 5.43
CA ALA A 3 -3.14 1.85 6.32
C ALA A 3 -2.80 0.45 5.82
N GLY A 4 -1.56 0.23 5.43
CA GLY A 4 -1.07 -1.10 5.09
C GLY A 4 -0.83 -1.88 6.38
N VAL A 5 -1.87 -2.49 6.91
CA VAL A 5 -1.72 -3.47 7.99
C VAL A 5 -1.35 -4.80 7.34
N VAL A 6 -0.21 -5.34 7.71
CA VAL A 6 0.19 -6.71 7.35
C VAL A 6 -0.50 -7.66 8.32
N ALA A 7 -1.73 -8.03 8.01
CA ALA A 7 -2.48 -9.01 8.78
C ALA A 7 -2.74 -10.27 7.97
N ARG A 8 -2.99 -11.39 8.64
CA ARG A 8 -3.40 -12.64 8.00
C ARG A 8 -4.80 -12.46 7.37
N PRO A 9 -5.11 -13.10 6.23
CA PRO A 9 -6.37 -12.88 5.51
C PRO A 9 -7.65 -13.07 6.34
N SER A 10 -7.61 -13.91 7.38
CA SER A 10 -8.73 -14.14 8.30
C SER A 10 -8.87 -13.07 9.40
N GLU A 11 -7.85 -12.28 9.63
CA GLU A 11 -7.79 -11.27 10.70
C GLU A 11 -8.10 -9.85 10.16
N CYS A 12 -7.99 -9.64 8.85
CA CYS A 12 -8.17 -8.31 8.24
C CYS A 12 -9.57 -7.69 8.39
N VAL A 13 -10.60 -8.47 8.69
CA VAL A 13 -11.99 -7.97 8.81
C VAL A 13 -12.32 -7.55 10.23
N GLU A 14 -11.74 -8.20 11.24
CA GLU A 14 -11.93 -7.84 12.66
C GLU A 14 -11.09 -6.64 13.08
N LEU A 15 -9.90 -6.47 12.49
CA LEU A 15 -8.93 -5.43 12.86
C LEU A 15 -9.42 -3.98 12.70
N VAL A 16 -10.36 -3.69 11.80
CA VAL A 16 -10.80 -2.29 11.56
C VAL A 16 -11.71 -1.77 12.69
N GLU A 17 -12.45 -2.64 13.36
CA GLU A 17 -13.28 -2.25 14.52
C GLU A 17 -12.49 -2.33 15.85
N GLU A 18 -11.46 -3.18 15.91
CA GLU A 18 -10.56 -3.32 17.05
C GLU A 18 -9.42 -2.27 17.04
N GLU A 19 -9.00 -1.75 15.89
CA GLU A 19 -7.95 -0.73 15.78
C GLU A 19 -8.28 0.53 16.57
N ASP A 20 -9.50 1.03 16.53
CA ASP A 20 -9.91 2.21 17.26
C ASP A 20 -9.92 1.94 18.78
N ALA A 21 -10.35 0.74 19.19
CA ALA A 21 -10.36 0.35 20.59
C ALA A 21 -8.94 0.08 21.11
N GLY A 22 -8.08 -0.59 20.34
CA GLY A 22 -6.69 -0.88 20.68
C GLY A 22 -5.82 0.39 20.78
N LEU A 23 -6.06 1.38 19.93
CA LEU A 23 -5.39 2.68 19.99
C LEU A 23 -5.76 3.44 21.28
N LEU A 24 -7.05 3.43 21.65
CA LEU A 24 -7.55 4.12 22.85
C LEU A 24 -7.15 3.41 24.15
N SER A 25 -6.98 2.09 24.13
CA SER A 25 -6.52 1.31 25.29
C SER A 25 -4.99 1.34 25.47
N GLY A 26 -4.23 1.82 24.47
CA GLY A 26 -2.77 1.82 24.47
C GLY A 26 -2.15 0.45 24.21
N GLU A 27 -2.91 -0.51 23.71
CA GLU A 27 -2.44 -1.84 23.30
C GLU A 27 -1.78 -1.81 21.92
N LEU A 28 -2.08 -0.78 21.11
CA LEU A 28 -1.47 -0.55 19.80
C LEU A 28 -0.48 0.61 19.85
N GLU A 29 0.74 0.35 19.41
CA GLU A 29 1.73 1.39 19.13
C GLU A 29 1.50 1.95 17.72
N VAL A 30 1.27 3.25 17.60
CA VAL A 30 0.94 3.92 16.34
C VAL A 30 1.96 4.98 16.00
N ASP A 31 2.64 4.79 14.88
CA ASP A 31 3.54 5.77 14.29
C ASP A 31 2.82 6.63 13.23
N LEU A 32 2.79 7.93 13.46
CA LEU A 32 2.28 8.88 12.47
C LEU A 32 3.38 9.25 11.47
N ILE A 33 3.16 8.93 10.20
CA ILE A 33 4.08 9.21 9.11
C ILE A 33 3.41 10.11 8.07
N PRO A 34 4.07 11.19 7.61
CA PRO A 34 3.55 11.98 6.49
C PRO A 34 3.30 11.09 5.27
N GLN A 35 2.15 11.23 4.62
CA GLN A 35 1.75 10.36 3.50
C GLN A 35 2.80 10.29 2.39
N GLY A 36 3.41 11.43 2.04
CA GLY A 36 4.49 11.46 1.03
C GLY A 36 5.71 10.65 1.47
N THR A 37 6.07 10.70 2.75
CA THR A 37 7.16 9.89 3.32
C THR A 37 6.82 8.41 3.25
N LEU A 38 5.59 8.02 3.63
CA LEU A 38 5.14 6.62 3.54
C LEU A 38 5.21 6.10 2.10
N ALA A 39 4.70 6.87 1.13
CA ALA A 39 4.74 6.51 -0.28
C ALA A 39 6.18 6.33 -0.77
N THR A 40 7.09 7.25 -0.39
CA THR A 40 8.50 7.18 -0.76
C THR A 40 9.21 6.00 -0.08
N ARG A 41 8.92 5.68 1.18
CA ARG A 41 9.47 4.51 1.88
C ARG A 41 9.14 3.20 1.15
N ILE A 42 7.89 3.05 0.68
CA ILE A 42 7.45 1.91 -0.13
C ILE A 42 8.17 1.90 -1.48
N GLN A 43 8.26 3.06 -2.14
CA GLN A 43 8.94 3.18 -3.43
C GLN A 43 10.44 2.83 -3.33
N MET A 44 11.12 3.27 -2.29
CA MET A 44 12.53 2.96 -2.08
C MET A 44 12.73 1.45 -1.85
N ALA A 45 11.85 0.81 -1.08
CA ALA A 45 11.87 -0.65 -0.92
C ALA A 45 11.68 -1.37 -2.25
N ALA A 46 10.72 -0.93 -3.07
CA ALA A 46 10.48 -1.48 -4.41
C ALA A 46 11.71 -1.37 -5.34
N MET A 47 12.51 -0.33 -5.15
CA MET A 47 13.74 -0.08 -5.92
C MET A 47 15.00 -0.70 -5.30
N GLY A 48 14.90 -1.34 -4.13
CA GLY A 48 16.04 -1.87 -3.40
C GLY A 48 16.95 -0.80 -2.76
N ILE A 49 16.45 0.43 -2.59
CA ILE A 49 17.17 1.55 -1.95
C ILE A 49 16.86 1.52 -0.45
N PRO A 50 17.86 1.36 0.44
CA PRO A 50 17.60 1.11 1.86
C PRO A 50 17.14 2.34 2.64
N ALA A 51 17.50 3.56 2.20
CA ALA A 51 17.17 4.80 2.89
C ALA A 51 17.20 5.99 1.93
N PHE A 52 16.55 7.08 2.34
CA PHE A 52 16.55 8.36 1.62
C PHE A 52 16.43 9.53 2.59
N PHE A 53 16.67 10.75 2.10
CA PHE A 53 16.52 11.97 2.87
C PHE A 53 15.30 12.77 2.40
N THR A 54 14.50 13.28 3.34
CA THR A 54 13.32 14.11 3.07
C THR A 54 13.25 15.31 4.01
N PRO A 55 12.82 16.49 3.55
CA PRO A 55 12.59 17.63 4.42
C PRO A 55 11.29 17.52 5.25
N ALA A 56 10.42 16.56 4.91
CA ALA A 56 9.15 16.37 5.60
C ALA A 56 9.36 15.91 7.04
N GLY A 57 8.72 16.59 7.99
CA GLY A 57 8.80 16.28 9.42
C GLY A 57 9.99 16.89 10.15
N TYR A 58 10.91 17.60 9.49
CA TYR A 58 11.99 18.30 10.18
C TYR A 58 11.44 19.35 11.14
N GLY A 59 11.97 19.39 12.37
CA GLY A 59 11.52 20.32 13.41
C GLY A 59 10.24 19.87 14.16
N THR A 60 9.78 18.65 13.92
CA THR A 60 8.66 18.03 14.63
C THR A 60 9.12 16.80 15.42
N GLU A 61 8.22 16.19 16.20
CA GLU A 61 8.49 14.94 16.94
C GLU A 61 8.91 13.79 16.03
N ILE A 62 8.49 13.81 14.76
CA ILE A 62 8.86 12.82 13.74
C ILE A 62 10.37 12.76 13.52
N ALA A 63 11.09 13.86 13.81
CA ALA A 63 12.54 13.95 13.68
C ALA A 63 13.32 13.27 14.82
N ALA A 64 12.64 12.93 15.92
CA ALA A 64 13.32 12.39 17.11
C ALA A 64 14.09 11.09 16.78
N GLY A 65 15.39 11.08 17.12
CA GLY A 65 16.25 9.93 16.93
C GLY A 65 16.69 9.64 15.48
N LYS A 66 16.26 10.45 14.49
CA LYS A 66 16.63 10.27 13.08
C LYS A 66 17.88 11.06 12.73
N GLU A 67 18.69 10.53 11.80
CA GLU A 67 19.80 11.26 11.21
C GLU A 67 19.29 12.49 10.45
N VAL A 68 19.95 13.62 10.69
CA VAL A 68 19.64 14.89 10.04
C VAL A 68 20.82 15.33 9.18
N ARG A 69 20.58 15.75 7.94
CA ARG A 69 21.61 16.27 7.04
C ARG A 69 21.10 17.46 6.25
N GLU A 70 21.97 18.42 6.03
CA GLU A 70 21.68 19.58 5.20
C GLU A 70 21.95 19.28 3.73
N PHE A 71 20.97 19.62 2.86
CA PHE A 71 21.13 19.63 1.41
C PHE A 71 20.59 20.96 0.87
N ASN A 72 21.43 21.67 0.12
CA ASN A 72 21.06 22.94 -0.51
C ASN A 72 20.43 23.97 0.44
N GLY A 73 20.99 24.11 1.64
CA GLY A 73 20.49 25.04 2.67
C GLY A 73 19.20 24.60 3.37
N LYS A 74 18.75 23.35 3.18
CA LYS A 74 17.57 22.78 3.85
C LYS A 74 17.93 21.52 4.61
N MET A 75 17.40 21.43 5.83
CA MET A 75 17.58 20.24 6.65
C MET A 75 16.63 19.11 6.21
N HIS A 76 17.16 17.91 6.19
CA HIS A 76 16.46 16.69 5.78
C HIS A 76 16.64 15.62 6.84
N LEU A 77 15.61 14.79 7.02
CA LEU A 77 15.64 13.60 7.86
C LEU A 77 15.94 12.37 7.01
N MET A 78 16.74 11.45 7.55
CA MET A 78 16.89 10.14 6.94
C MET A 78 15.67 9.26 7.30
N GLU A 79 15.06 8.69 6.28
CA GLU A 79 13.98 7.73 6.38
C GLU A 79 14.39 6.39 5.78
N MET A 80 14.09 5.31 6.50
CA MET A 80 14.36 3.96 6.03
C MET A 80 13.28 3.49 5.05
N ALA A 81 13.67 2.70 4.06
CA ALA A 81 12.72 2.02 3.18
C ALA A 81 11.80 1.09 3.98
N LEU A 82 10.55 0.94 3.52
CA LEU A 82 9.56 0.08 4.13
C LEU A 82 9.42 -1.21 3.34
N TYR A 83 10.11 -2.25 3.78
CA TYR A 83 9.99 -3.61 3.25
C TYR A 83 8.86 -4.36 3.96
N ALA A 84 8.16 -5.22 3.23
CA ALA A 84 7.13 -6.08 3.78
C ALA A 84 7.45 -7.55 3.51
N ASP A 85 7.07 -8.45 4.43
CA ASP A 85 7.15 -9.89 4.16
C ASP A 85 6.08 -10.32 3.16
N TYR A 86 4.89 -9.70 3.24
CA TYR A 86 3.79 -9.93 2.33
C TYR A 86 3.26 -8.62 1.78
N ALA A 87 3.02 -8.58 0.47
CA ALA A 87 2.25 -7.54 -0.19
C ALA A 87 0.93 -8.12 -0.69
N ILE A 88 -0.19 -7.53 -0.29
CA ILE A 88 -1.50 -7.89 -0.79
C ILE A 88 -1.98 -6.75 -1.66
N VAL A 89 -2.19 -7.01 -2.95
CA VAL A 89 -2.56 -6.01 -3.93
C VAL A 89 -3.82 -6.40 -4.67
N LYS A 90 -4.57 -5.40 -5.11
CA LYS A 90 -5.76 -5.61 -5.93
C LYS A 90 -5.57 -4.97 -7.31
N ALA A 91 -5.75 -5.77 -8.35
CA ALA A 91 -5.71 -5.32 -9.74
C ALA A 91 -7.05 -5.53 -10.44
N TRP A 92 -7.24 -4.85 -11.56
CA TRP A 92 -8.39 -5.04 -12.40
C TRP A 92 -8.27 -6.34 -13.19
N LYS A 93 -7.17 -6.50 -13.95
CA LYS A 93 -6.89 -7.70 -14.72
C LYS A 93 -5.53 -8.26 -14.37
N GLY A 94 -5.42 -9.57 -14.45
CA GLY A 94 -4.14 -10.26 -14.39
C GLY A 94 -4.14 -11.48 -15.28
N ASP A 95 -2.98 -11.90 -15.74
CA ASP A 95 -2.80 -13.16 -16.41
C ASP A 95 -2.25 -14.25 -15.48
N THR A 96 -2.24 -15.47 -15.94
CA THR A 96 -1.77 -16.62 -15.14
C THR A 96 -0.28 -16.60 -14.84
N ASP A 97 0.52 -15.76 -15.50
CA ASP A 97 1.93 -15.51 -15.20
C ASP A 97 2.13 -14.38 -14.19
N GLY A 98 1.02 -13.73 -13.74
CA GLY A 98 1.04 -12.70 -12.71
C GLY A 98 1.24 -11.28 -13.24
N ASN A 99 1.18 -11.04 -14.55
CA ASN A 99 1.18 -9.67 -15.07
C ASN A 99 -0.12 -8.96 -14.69
N LEU A 100 -0.02 -7.72 -14.21
CA LEU A 100 -1.18 -6.99 -13.66
C LEU A 100 -1.44 -5.67 -14.40
N ILE A 101 -2.73 -5.40 -14.61
CA ILE A 101 -3.26 -4.11 -15.07
C ILE A 101 -4.19 -3.55 -13.99
N TYR A 102 -3.91 -2.34 -13.53
CA TYR A 102 -4.74 -1.62 -12.56
C TYR A 102 -5.65 -0.64 -13.28
N LYS A 103 -6.79 -0.33 -12.64
CA LYS A 103 -7.76 0.62 -13.12
C LYS A 103 -7.86 1.83 -12.18
N GLU A 104 -7.97 3.02 -12.77
CA GLU A 104 -8.20 4.27 -12.04
C GLU A 104 -7.17 4.48 -10.90
N THR A 105 -7.64 4.82 -9.70
CA THR A 105 -6.80 5.14 -8.54
C THR A 105 -6.08 3.95 -7.92
N ALA A 106 -6.44 2.71 -8.28
CA ALA A 106 -5.71 1.52 -7.86
C ALA A 106 -4.24 1.51 -8.32
N ARG A 107 -3.90 2.35 -9.31
CA ARG A 107 -2.52 2.53 -9.79
C ARG A 107 -1.61 3.29 -8.82
N ASN A 108 -2.15 3.92 -7.77
CA ASN A 108 -1.37 4.79 -6.89
C ASN A 108 -0.34 4.00 -6.06
N PHE A 109 -0.79 3.04 -5.25
CA PHE A 109 0.09 2.30 -4.33
C PHE A 109 0.34 0.85 -4.75
N ASN A 110 -0.66 0.17 -5.34
CA ASN A 110 -0.56 -1.25 -5.64
C ASN A 110 0.68 -1.65 -6.44
N PRO A 111 1.10 -0.92 -7.51
CA PRO A 111 2.31 -1.30 -8.26
C PRO A 111 3.57 -1.28 -7.39
N LEU A 112 3.74 -0.26 -6.56
CA LEU A 112 4.92 -0.13 -5.68
C LEU A 112 4.88 -1.14 -4.55
N MET A 113 3.71 -1.37 -3.96
CA MET A 113 3.54 -2.38 -2.90
C MET A 113 3.85 -3.78 -3.40
N ALA A 114 3.40 -4.12 -4.63
CA ALA A 114 3.72 -5.40 -5.24
C ALA A 114 5.23 -5.67 -5.36
N MET A 115 6.02 -4.61 -5.57
CA MET A 115 7.48 -4.70 -5.68
C MET A 115 8.20 -4.64 -4.33
N ALA A 116 7.57 -4.09 -3.30
CA ALA A 116 8.18 -3.93 -1.97
C ALA A 116 8.03 -5.15 -1.06
N GLY A 117 7.15 -6.09 -1.39
CA GLY A 117 6.92 -7.31 -0.64
C GLY A 117 7.85 -8.44 -1.04
N LYS A 118 8.30 -9.26 -0.07
CA LYS A 118 9.03 -10.51 -0.36
C LYS A 118 8.12 -11.54 -1.05
N ILE A 119 6.85 -11.60 -0.64
CA ILE A 119 5.82 -12.44 -1.24
C ILE A 119 4.64 -11.55 -1.59
N THR A 120 4.31 -11.48 -2.87
CA THR A 120 3.18 -10.68 -3.36
C THR A 120 2.03 -11.59 -3.77
N ILE A 121 0.86 -11.27 -3.23
CA ILE A 121 -0.41 -11.93 -3.49
C ILE A 121 -1.32 -10.92 -4.18
N ALA A 122 -1.77 -11.23 -5.38
CA ALA A 122 -2.63 -10.36 -6.17
C ALA A 122 -4.05 -10.94 -6.27
N GLU A 123 -5.04 -10.15 -5.85
CA GLU A 123 -6.43 -10.36 -6.18
C GLU A 123 -6.77 -9.62 -7.47
N VAL A 124 -7.44 -10.28 -8.41
CA VAL A 124 -7.88 -9.66 -9.68
C VAL A 124 -9.38 -9.83 -9.88
N GLU A 125 -9.99 -8.85 -10.57
CA GLU A 125 -11.41 -8.93 -10.96
C GLU A 125 -11.58 -9.86 -12.17
N GLU A 126 -10.58 -9.88 -13.05
CA GLU A 126 -10.57 -10.69 -14.25
C GLU A 126 -9.20 -11.39 -14.40
N LEU A 127 -9.22 -12.71 -14.37
CA LEU A 127 -8.02 -13.55 -14.62
C LEU A 127 -8.10 -14.09 -16.05
N VAL A 128 -7.09 -13.80 -16.84
CA VAL A 128 -7.02 -14.16 -18.26
C VAL A 128 -5.83 -15.08 -18.56
N PRO A 129 -5.86 -15.83 -19.64
CA PRO A 129 -4.70 -16.58 -20.14
C PRO A 129 -3.53 -15.65 -20.50
N VAL A 130 -2.32 -16.19 -20.43
CA VAL A 130 -1.09 -15.50 -20.91
C VAL A 130 -1.24 -15.14 -22.39
N GLY A 131 -0.86 -13.91 -22.73
CA GLY A 131 -0.92 -13.37 -24.09
C GLY A 131 -2.21 -12.62 -24.42
N GLU A 132 -3.20 -12.62 -23.55
CA GLU A 132 -4.42 -11.80 -23.74
C GLU A 132 -4.24 -10.34 -23.26
N LEU A 133 -3.31 -10.09 -22.35
CA LEU A 133 -2.98 -8.71 -21.94
C LEU A 133 -2.03 -8.10 -22.97
N ASP A 134 -2.32 -6.84 -23.37
CA ASP A 134 -1.38 -6.09 -24.22
C ASP A 134 -0.10 -5.79 -23.39
N PRO A 135 1.08 -6.26 -23.85
CA PRO A 135 2.34 -6.08 -23.12
C PRO A 135 2.72 -4.61 -22.91
N ASN A 136 2.22 -3.70 -23.76
CA ASN A 136 2.47 -2.26 -23.62
C ASN A 136 1.72 -1.61 -22.46
N TYR A 137 0.69 -2.29 -21.93
CA TYR A 137 -0.16 -1.76 -20.85
C TYR A 137 -0.01 -2.52 -19.53
N ILE A 138 0.97 -3.40 -19.39
CA ILE A 138 1.26 -4.07 -18.12
C ILE A 138 1.85 -3.06 -17.13
N HIS A 139 1.20 -2.91 -15.98
CA HIS A 139 1.62 -1.98 -14.93
C HIS A 139 2.55 -2.63 -13.91
N THR A 140 2.34 -3.90 -13.57
CA THR A 140 3.22 -4.71 -12.73
C THR A 140 3.57 -5.98 -13.46
N PRO A 141 4.86 -6.21 -13.81
CA PRO A 141 5.32 -7.47 -14.40
C PRO A 141 5.13 -8.65 -13.45
N GLY A 142 4.81 -9.81 -14.00
CA GLY A 142 4.55 -11.05 -13.25
C GLY A 142 5.69 -11.51 -12.35
N ILE A 143 6.94 -11.11 -12.65
CA ILE A 143 8.10 -11.44 -11.81
C ILE A 143 7.98 -10.96 -10.35
N TYR A 144 7.13 -9.98 -10.08
CA TYR A 144 6.87 -9.47 -8.73
C TYR A 144 5.67 -10.14 -8.06
N VAL A 145 4.90 -10.97 -8.79
CA VAL A 145 3.67 -11.57 -8.28
C VAL A 145 3.88 -13.06 -8.05
N HIS A 146 3.79 -13.48 -6.80
CA HIS A 146 4.04 -14.86 -6.41
C HIS A 146 2.77 -15.71 -6.39
N ARG A 147 1.63 -15.07 -6.15
CA ARG A 147 0.32 -15.72 -6.14
C ARG A 147 -0.71 -14.79 -6.75
N ILE A 148 -1.60 -15.35 -7.57
CA ILE A 148 -2.70 -14.60 -8.17
C ILE A 148 -3.98 -15.42 -8.05
N PHE A 149 -5.10 -14.76 -7.76
CA PHE A 149 -6.41 -15.38 -7.75
C PHE A 149 -7.49 -14.39 -8.19
N LYS A 150 -8.58 -14.93 -8.71
CA LYS A 150 -9.76 -14.14 -9.04
C LYS A 150 -10.64 -14.01 -7.79
N GLY A 151 -10.99 -12.78 -7.41
CA GLY A 151 -11.96 -12.51 -6.37
C GLY A 151 -13.38 -12.89 -6.80
N GLU A 152 -14.14 -13.48 -5.90
CA GLU A 152 -15.48 -13.97 -6.20
C GLU A 152 -16.59 -13.02 -5.73
N GLN A 153 -16.33 -12.27 -4.65
CA GLN A 153 -17.32 -11.35 -4.05
C GLN A 153 -16.66 -10.02 -3.69
N TYR A 154 -17.25 -8.93 -4.16
CA TYR A 154 -16.80 -7.57 -3.89
C TYR A 154 -17.87 -6.81 -3.10
N GLU A 155 -17.87 -6.96 -1.78
CA GLU A 155 -18.73 -6.20 -0.90
C GLU A 155 -17.96 -5.03 -0.27
N LYS A 156 -18.36 -3.81 -0.59
CA LYS A 156 -17.80 -2.61 0.04
C LYS A 156 -18.60 -2.27 1.31
N ARG A 157 -18.24 -2.88 2.42
CA ARG A 157 -19.00 -2.73 3.67
C ARG A 157 -18.90 -1.34 4.29
N VAL A 158 -17.75 -0.69 4.17
CA VAL A 158 -17.46 0.58 4.86
C VAL A 158 -18.15 1.77 4.19
N GLU A 159 -18.18 1.84 2.86
CA GLU A 159 -18.75 2.98 2.13
C GLU A 159 -20.29 3.01 2.12
N GLN A 160 -20.98 1.90 2.35
CA GLN A 160 -22.44 1.83 2.33
C GLN A 160 -23.11 2.56 3.51
N ARG A 161 -22.39 2.81 4.61
CA ARG A 161 -22.93 3.44 5.82
C ARG A 161 -22.73 4.95 5.86
N THR A 162 -21.89 5.52 4.99
CA THR A 162 -21.49 6.94 5.04
C THR A 162 -22.28 7.84 4.09
N VAL A 163 -23.00 7.27 3.11
CA VAL A 163 -23.78 8.06 2.15
C VAL A 163 -25.20 8.27 2.66
N ARG A 164 -25.50 9.44 3.22
CA ARG A 164 -26.89 9.86 3.46
C ARG A 164 -27.55 10.16 2.12
N LYS A 165 -28.68 9.50 1.82
CA LYS A 165 -29.53 9.91 0.69
C LYS A 165 -29.90 11.38 0.86
N ARG A 166 -29.56 12.24 -0.10
CA ARG A 166 -30.08 13.60 -0.16
C ARG A 166 -31.60 13.51 -0.24
N THR A 167 -32.29 13.99 0.77
CA THR A 167 -33.71 14.28 0.69
C THR A 167 -33.85 15.39 -0.34
N GLN A 168 -34.54 15.12 -1.45
CA GLN A 168 -34.91 16.15 -2.38
C GLN A 168 -35.96 17.02 -1.65
N SER A 169 -35.61 18.27 -1.41
CA SER A 169 -36.52 19.32 -0.99
C SER A 169 -37.21 19.94 -2.21
#